data_f15b1599205046bb3104f59b7bdd3a84
#
_entry.id   f15b1599205046bb3104f59b7bdd3a84
#
_cell.length_a   1.000
_cell.length_b   1.000
_cell.length_c   1.000
_cell.angle_alpha   90.00
_cell.angle_beta   90.00
_cell.angle_gamma   90.00
#
_symmetry.space_group_name_H-M   'P 1'
#
loop_
_entity.id
_entity.type
_entity.pdbx_description
1 polymer ?
#
loop_
_entity_poly.entity_id
_entity_poly.type
_entity_poly.pdbx_seq_one_letter_code
_entity_poly.pdbx_strand_id
1 'polypeptide(L)'
;MKYVKIKFALAVFGTLSYNAIAQDKVVGYVYNDLNQNDLKDKTEQGISNVAVSNGEQVVLTDSNGKYELPLGIDNIISVIKPTGYQVAVDKNNLPKFFYNYKPKGSPQLKFKGVSPTGKLPKSVDFALIKKEESYDFTTLVFGDPQPYTLEEVEYFKKGIVEEVKDIKNIPFGISLGDLVGNDLDLFNPYIEAVKAVGVLWYNVMGNHDMNFDATTDKWSDETYEAHFGPANYAFNYGKVHLIVLDDILYPDPRGLTQYWGGFREDQIAFIENDLKFVPKDYLIVLAFHIPLSEPENDSFRDYDRDRLFSLLKDYPNTLSLSAHTHIQKQDFLLKKKVG
;
A
#
# COMPACT_ATOMS: atom_id res chain seq x y z
N MET A 1 -38.58 -40.74 -61.52
CA MET A 1 -37.82 -40.89 -60.31
C MET A 1 -36.69 -39.86 -60.30
N LYS A 2 -36.79 -38.84 -59.43
CA LYS A 2 -35.74 -37.81 -59.29
C LYS A 2 -34.85 -38.19 -58.09
N TYR A 3 -33.61 -38.37 -58.32
CA TYR A 3 -32.60 -38.65 -57.24
C TYR A 3 -32.18 -37.32 -56.58
N VAL A 4 -32.41 -37.23 -55.28
CA VAL A 4 -31.90 -36.15 -54.40
C VAL A 4 -30.52 -36.54 -53.94
N LYS A 5 -29.49 -35.75 -54.29
CA LYS A 5 -28.12 -35.90 -53.75
C LYS A 5 -27.99 -35.09 -52.47
N ILE A 6 -27.86 -35.77 -51.33
CA ILE A 6 -27.52 -35.16 -50.04
C ILE A 6 -26.01 -35.02 -49.99
N LYS A 7 -25.51 -33.75 -49.83
CA LYS A 7 -24.12 -33.48 -49.55
C LYS A 7 -23.93 -33.39 -48.05
N PHE A 8 -23.16 -34.30 -47.46
CA PHE A 8 -22.68 -34.20 -46.09
C PHE A 8 -21.50 -33.19 -46.05
N ALA A 9 -21.65 -32.12 -45.26
CA ALA A 9 -20.55 -31.24 -44.93
C ALA A 9 -19.92 -31.75 -43.62
N LEU A 10 -18.65 -32.16 -43.66
CA LEU A 10 -17.87 -32.56 -42.48
C LEU A 10 -17.37 -31.27 -41.82
N ALA A 11 -17.92 -30.93 -40.65
CA ALA A 11 -17.42 -29.85 -39.84
C ALA A 11 -16.21 -30.37 -39.01
N VAL A 12 -15.02 -29.93 -39.36
CA VAL A 12 -13.82 -30.17 -38.58
C VAL A 12 -13.81 -29.20 -37.41
N PHE A 13 -14.13 -29.70 -36.21
CA PHE A 13 -13.91 -28.94 -34.97
C PHE A 13 -12.41 -28.97 -34.65
N GLY A 14 -11.74 -27.87 -34.97
CA GLY A 14 -10.38 -27.62 -34.47
C GLY A 14 -10.43 -27.34 -32.96
N THR A 15 -9.86 -28.24 -32.15
CA THR A 15 -9.62 -28.00 -30.73
C THR A 15 -8.52 -26.95 -30.62
N LEU A 16 -8.91 -25.72 -30.31
CA LEU A 16 -7.96 -24.68 -29.86
C LEU A 16 -7.46 -25.11 -28.48
N SER A 17 -6.26 -25.68 -28.44
CA SER A 17 -5.54 -25.89 -27.20
C SER A 17 -5.12 -24.53 -26.68
N TYR A 18 -5.84 -24.00 -25.68
CA TYR A 18 -5.35 -22.89 -24.88
C TYR A 18 -4.19 -23.43 -24.04
N ASN A 19 -2.97 -23.12 -24.45
CA ASN A 19 -1.83 -23.22 -23.56
C ASN A 19 -2.05 -22.18 -22.46
N ALA A 20 -2.52 -22.61 -21.29
CA ALA A 20 -2.44 -21.79 -20.10
C ALA A 20 -0.95 -21.51 -19.84
N ILE A 21 -0.49 -20.31 -20.11
CA ILE A 21 0.83 -19.86 -19.67
C ILE A 21 0.76 -19.94 -18.14
N ALA A 22 1.55 -20.81 -17.53
CA ALA A 22 1.66 -20.86 -16.08
C ALA A 22 2.12 -19.47 -15.62
N GLN A 23 1.27 -18.80 -14.86
CA GLN A 23 1.63 -17.53 -14.27
C GLN A 23 2.76 -17.77 -13.28
N ASP A 24 3.84 -17.00 -13.37
CA ASP A 24 4.91 -17.05 -12.39
C ASP A 24 4.34 -16.79 -10.99
N LYS A 25 4.94 -17.43 -9.99
CA LYS A 25 4.49 -17.34 -8.61
C LYS A 25 5.66 -16.99 -7.70
N VAL A 26 5.37 -16.16 -6.70
CA VAL A 26 6.25 -15.98 -5.55
C VAL A 26 5.83 -16.92 -4.43
N VAL A 27 6.82 -17.53 -3.80
CA VAL A 27 6.65 -18.38 -2.61
C VAL A 27 7.52 -17.82 -1.51
N GLY A 28 7.04 -17.89 -0.27
CA GLY A 28 7.81 -17.46 0.90
C GLY A 28 7.19 -17.92 2.19
N TYR A 29 7.79 -17.49 3.29
CA TYR A 29 7.34 -17.80 4.64
C TYR A 29 7.21 -16.51 5.46
N VAL A 30 6.18 -16.45 6.29
CA VAL A 30 6.11 -15.50 7.40
C VAL A 30 6.48 -16.26 8.66
N TYR A 31 7.45 -15.80 9.42
CA TYR A 31 8.01 -16.52 10.55
C TYR A 31 8.24 -15.62 11.76
N ASN A 32 8.28 -16.25 12.95
CA ASN A 32 8.61 -15.54 14.19
C ASN A 32 10.12 -15.49 14.34
N ASP A 33 10.68 -14.31 14.10
CA ASP A 33 12.11 -14.04 14.22
C ASP A 33 12.48 -13.85 15.70
N LEU A 34 13.07 -14.90 16.29
CA LEU A 34 13.36 -14.95 17.72
C LEU A 34 14.65 -14.21 18.09
N ASN A 35 15.60 -14.13 17.18
CA ASN A 35 16.90 -13.52 17.40
C ASN A 35 17.07 -12.16 16.67
N GLN A 36 16.04 -11.73 15.94
CA GLN A 36 15.95 -10.43 15.24
C GLN A 36 17.08 -10.23 14.22
N ASN A 37 17.42 -11.28 13.47
CA ASN A 37 18.45 -11.23 12.44
C ASN A 37 17.91 -11.12 11.00
N ASP A 38 16.57 -11.06 10.83
CA ASP A 38 15.86 -11.04 9.53
C ASP A 38 16.11 -12.27 8.64
N LEU A 39 16.58 -13.37 9.20
CA LEU A 39 16.86 -14.62 8.50
C LEU A 39 16.07 -15.76 9.13
N LYS A 40 15.33 -16.52 8.32
CA LYS A 40 14.59 -17.66 8.82
C LYS A 40 15.51 -18.80 9.23
N ASP A 41 15.75 -18.95 10.53
CA ASP A 41 16.53 -20.02 11.12
C ASP A 41 15.73 -21.32 11.26
N LYS A 42 16.46 -22.46 11.41
CA LYS A 42 15.81 -23.79 11.52
C LYS A 42 14.92 -23.94 12.75
N THR A 43 15.18 -23.17 13.79
CA THR A 43 14.43 -23.21 15.06
C THR A 43 13.21 -22.28 15.05
N GLU A 44 13.12 -21.40 14.06
CA GLU A 44 12.07 -20.41 13.96
C GLU A 44 10.84 -20.98 13.25
N GLN A 45 9.71 -20.81 13.90
CA GLN A 45 8.45 -21.33 13.41
C GLN A 45 7.74 -20.36 12.48
N GLY A 46 7.13 -20.90 11.44
CA GLY A 46 6.22 -20.13 10.61
C GLY A 46 4.98 -19.68 11.38
N ILE A 47 4.43 -18.56 10.99
CA ILE A 47 3.20 -18.00 11.56
C ILE A 47 2.06 -18.25 10.59
N SER A 48 1.05 -18.97 11.03
CA SER A 48 -0.15 -19.27 10.23
C SER A 48 -1.15 -18.11 10.23
N ASN A 49 -2.00 -18.07 9.21
CA ASN A 49 -3.07 -17.08 9.05
C ASN A 49 -2.57 -15.61 9.03
N VAL A 50 -1.39 -15.38 8.52
CA VAL A 50 -0.88 -14.05 8.25
C VAL A 50 -1.19 -13.69 6.79
N ALA A 51 -1.80 -12.54 6.56
CA ALA A 51 -2.10 -12.06 5.22
C ALA A 51 -0.84 -11.54 4.52
N VAL A 52 -0.69 -11.91 3.24
CA VAL A 52 0.39 -11.44 2.34
C VAL A 52 -0.23 -11.00 1.04
N SER A 53 0.21 -9.87 0.51
CA SER A 53 -0.32 -9.26 -0.71
C SER A 53 0.75 -9.12 -1.79
N ASN A 54 0.32 -9.09 -3.05
CA ASN A 54 1.11 -8.68 -4.21
C ASN A 54 0.66 -7.31 -4.79
N GLY A 55 -0.09 -6.54 -4.00
CA GLY A 55 -0.68 -5.26 -4.42
C GLY A 55 -2.12 -5.36 -4.94
N GLU A 56 -2.61 -6.57 -5.26
CA GLU A 56 -3.98 -6.83 -5.73
C GLU A 56 -4.61 -8.00 -4.97
N GLN A 57 -3.93 -9.15 -4.99
CA GLN A 57 -4.40 -10.36 -4.31
C GLN A 57 -3.84 -10.43 -2.90
N VAL A 58 -4.65 -10.99 -2.00
CA VAL A 58 -4.27 -11.25 -0.61
C VAL A 58 -4.52 -12.72 -0.31
N VAL A 59 -3.53 -13.39 0.27
CA VAL A 59 -3.61 -14.80 0.71
C VAL A 59 -3.19 -14.93 2.16
N LEU A 60 -3.64 -15.97 2.83
CA LEU A 60 -3.18 -16.31 4.17
C LEU A 60 -2.07 -17.36 4.12
N THR A 61 -1.13 -17.25 5.03
CA THR A 61 -0.13 -18.29 5.25
C THR A 61 -0.76 -19.58 5.80
N ASP A 62 -0.21 -20.73 5.40
CA ASP A 62 -0.59 -22.06 5.90
C ASP A 62 -0.08 -22.29 7.34
N SER A 63 -0.30 -23.53 7.86
CA SER A 63 0.14 -23.94 9.21
C SER A 63 1.65 -23.88 9.43
N ASN A 64 2.44 -23.83 8.36
CA ASN A 64 3.90 -23.72 8.40
C ASN A 64 4.39 -22.28 8.13
N GLY A 65 3.47 -21.32 8.03
CA GLY A 65 3.76 -19.93 7.67
C GLY A 65 4.04 -19.72 6.18
N LYS A 66 3.82 -20.73 5.32
CA LYS A 66 4.08 -20.63 3.88
C LYS A 66 2.94 -19.91 3.16
N TYR A 67 3.29 -19.08 2.19
CA TYR A 67 2.35 -18.46 1.25
C TYR A 67 2.79 -18.66 -0.20
N GLU A 68 1.84 -18.48 -1.12
CA GLU A 68 2.06 -18.48 -2.55
C GLU A 68 1.12 -17.47 -3.21
N LEU A 69 1.68 -16.56 -4.02
CA LEU A 69 0.94 -15.52 -4.74
C LEU A 69 1.32 -15.52 -6.22
N PRO A 70 0.39 -15.20 -7.12
CA PRO A 70 0.72 -14.89 -8.51
C PRO A 70 1.70 -13.73 -8.59
N LEU A 71 2.60 -13.77 -9.57
CA LEU A 71 3.64 -12.78 -9.77
C LEU A 71 3.60 -12.23 -11.19
N GLY A 72 3.57 -10.91 -11.33
CA GLY A 72 3.84 -10.20 -12.58
C GLY A 72 5.33 -9.86 -12.71
N ILE A 73 5.63 -9.03 -13.67
CA ILE A 73 7.01 -8.53 -13.92
C ILE A 73 7.33 -7.25 -13.11
N ASP A 74 6.36 -6.74 -12.38
CA ASP A 74 6.40 -5.52 -11.62
C ASP A 74 5.39 -5.65 -10.48
N ASN A 75 5.89 -6.08 -9.33
CA ASN A 75 5.10 -6.29 -8.13
C ASN A 75 5.88 -5.91 -6.88
N ILE A 76 5.16 -5.47 -5.88
CA ILE A 76 5.67 -5.38 -4.51
C ILE A 76 4.91 -6.40 -3.68
N ILE A 77 5.63 -7.35 -3.11
CA ILE A 77 5.07 -8.34 -2.20
C ILE A 77 5.19 -7.78 -0.79
N SER A 78 4.09 -7.76 -0.05
CA SER A 78 4.08 -7.20 1.30
C SER A 78 3.35 -8.11 2.30
N VAL A 79 3.88 -8.19 3.52
CA VAL A 79 3.17 -8.82 4.62
C VAL A 79 2.24 -7.80 5.29
N ILE A 80 0.98 -8.17 5.48
CA ILE A 80 0.03 -7.39 6.28
C ILE A 80 0.24 -7.78 7.73
N LYS A 81 0.98 -6.93 8.45
CA LYS A 81 1.38 -7.19 9.84
C LYS A 81 0.16 -7.52 10.71
N PRO A 82 0.08 -8.72 11.31
CA PRO A 82 -1.01 -9.07 12.20
C PRO A 82 -0.86 -8.41 13.58
N THR A 83 -1.96 -8.32 14.32
CA THR A 83 -1.95 -7.91 15.74
C THR A 83 -1.07 -8.84 16.58
N GLY A 84 -0.36 -8.29 17.56
CA GLY A 84 0.53 -9.03 18.45
C GLY A 84 1.93 -9.28 17.89
N TYR A 85 2.24 -8.67 16.76
CA TYR A 85 3.57 -8.73 16.13
C TYR A 85 4.04 -7.34 15.69
N GLN A 86 5.33 -7.22 15.53
CA GLN A 86 6.00 -6.07 14.92
C GLN A 86 6.80 -6.55 13.72
N VAL A 87 6.84 -5.76 12.64
CA VAL A 87 7.82 -5.94 11.57
C VAL A 87 9.19 -5.46 12.03
N ALA A 88 10.25 -6.01 11.47
CA ALA A 88 11.58 -5.42 11.63
C ALA A 88 11.59 -3.98 11.10
N VAL A 89 12.49 -3.17 11.60
CA VAL A 89 12.70 -1.79 11.15
C VAL A 89 14.09 -1.62 10.56
N ASP A 90 14.24 -0.72 9.63
CA ASP A 90 15.55 -0.34 9.14
C ASP A 90 16.23 0.68 10.09
N LYS A 91 17.45 1.11 9.72
CA LYS A 91 18.21 2.12 10.48
C LYS A 91 17.53 3.49 10.56
N ASN A 92 16.49 3.72 9.77
CA ASN A 92 15.74 4.97 9.69
C ASN A 92 14.36 4.89 10.36
N ASN A 93 14.08 3.82 11.11
CA ASN A 93 12.78 3.51 11.69
C ASN A 93 11.67 3.28 10.65
N LEU A 94 12.01 2.97 9.39
CA LEU A 94 11.05 2.57 8.39
C LEU A 94 10.74 1.06 8.50
N PRO A 95 9.48 0.64 8.28
CA PRO A 95 9.07 -0.75 8.44
C PRO A 95 9.58 -1.62 7.28
N LYS A 96 10.14 -2.80 7.62
CA LYS A 96 10.60 -3.81 6.66
C LYS A 96 9.50 -4.86 6.46
N PHE A 97 8.50 -4.54 5.66
CA PHE A 97 7.32 -5.39 5.45
C PHE A 97 7.08 -5.78 4.00
N PHE A 98 8.00 -5.42 3.09
CA PHE A 98 7.81 -5.60 1.65
C PHE A 98 9.08 -6.08 0.95
N TYR A 99 8.89 -6.60 -0.26
CA TYR A 99 9.93 -6.98 -1.19
C TYR A 99 9.57 -6.47 -2.60
N ASN A 100 10.40 -5.61 -3.16
CA ASN A 100 10.25 -5.11 -4.53
C ASN A 100 10.70 -6.18 -5.52
N TYR A 101 9.83 -6.59 -6.43
CA TYR A 101 10.17 -7.43 -7.58
C TYR A 101 9.97 -6.65 -8.87
N LYS A 102 11.02 -5.98 -9.29
CA LYS A 102 11.14 -5.26 -10.57
C LYS A 102 12.41 -5.74 -11.26
N PRO A 103 12.38 -6.88 -11.99
CA PRO A 103 13.58 -7.50 -12.55
C PRO A 103 14.46 -6.58 -13.37
N LYS A 104 13.86 -5.66 -14.10
CA LYS A 104 14.53 -4.65 -14.94
C LYS A 104 14.68 -3.29 -14.26
N GLY A 105 14.17 -3.15 -13.04
CA GLY A 105 14.04 -1.87 -12.33
C GLY A 105 12.92 -1.01 -12.88
N SER A 106 12.76 0.17 -12.27
CA SER A 106 11.85 1.21 -12.71
C SER A 106 12.22 1.75 -14.10
N PRO A 107 11.27 2.33 -14.86
CA PRO A 107 11.59 3.06 -16.07
C PRO A 107 12.54 4.23 -15.77
N GLN A 108 13.15 4.76 -16.83
CA GLN A 108 14.01 5.93 -16.68
C GLN A 108 13.14 7.18 -16.46
N LEU A 109 13.17 7.73 -15.26
CA LEU A 109 12.45 8.92 -14.84
C LEU A 109 13.46 9.98 -14.35
N LYS A 110 12.97 11.22 -14.14
CA LYS A 110 13.78 12.32 -13.61
C LYS A 110 14.43 11.95 -12.28
N PHE A 111 13.64 11.40 -11.38
CA PHE A 111 14.11 10.89 -10.09
C PHE A 111 14.23 9.37 -10.15
N LYS A 112 15.21 8.82 -9.46
CA LYS A 112 15.54 7.41 -9.53
C LYS A 112 14.53 6.56 -8.76
N GLY A 113 13.87 5.64 -9.46
CA GLY A 113 13.03 4.62 -8.86
C GLY A 113 13.81 3.38 -8.37
N VAL A 114 13.12 2.26 -8.29
CA VAL A 114 13.66 0.97 -7.83
C VAL A 114 14.74 0.47 -8.79
N SER A 115 15.90 0.14 -8.26
CA SER A 115 16.98 -0.48 -9.06
C SER A 115 16.58 -1.88 -9.54
N PRO A 116 17.13 -2.39 -10.66
CA PRO A 116 16.86 -3.75 -11.11
C PRO A 116 17.08 -4.78 -9.99
N THR A 117 16.02 -5.53 -9.65
CA THR A 117 16.08 -6.57 -8.61
C THR A 117 16.64 -7.89 -9.13
N GLY A 118 16.69 -8.06 -10.45
CA GLY A 118 17.14 -9.29 -11.07
C GLY A 118 16.14 -10.43 -10.93
N LYS A 119 16.64 -11.65 -10.82
CA LYS A 119 15.79 -12.85 -10.70
C LYS A 119 15.15 -12.94 -9.32
N LEU A 120 13.91 -13.45 -9.31
CA LEU A 120 13.22 -13.77 -8.08
C LEU A 120 14.05 -14.75 -7.23
N PRO A 121 14.26 -14.50 -5.92
CA PRO A 121 14.87 -15.47 -5.02
C PRO A 121 14.00 -16.72 -4.88
N LYS A 122 14.56 -17.81 -4.37
CA LYS A 122 13.82 -19.07 -4.17
C LYS A 122 12.69 -18.93 -3.16
N SER A 123 12.81 -17.98 -2.25
CA SER A 123 11.83 -17.66 -1.22
C SER A 123 11.89 -16.16 -0.92
N VAL A 124 10.73 -15.53 -0.73
CA VAL A 124 10.60 -14.17 -0.21
C VAL A 124 10.00 -14.28 1.18
N ASP A 125 10.84 -14.19 2.20
CA ASP A 125 10.45 -14.46 3.58
C ASP A 125 10.28 -13.15 4.36
N PHE A 126 9.29 -13.13 5.28
CA PHE A 126 9.00 -11.98 6.14
C PHE A 126 9.18 -12.34 7.60
N ALA A 127 10.07 -11.62 8.26
CA ALA A 127 10.34 -11.71 9.69
C ALA A 127 9.30 -10.91 10.47
N LEU A 128 8.67 -11.52 11.46
CA LEU A 128 7.81 -10.85 12.43
C LEU A 128 8.33 -11.12 13.84
N ILE A 129 8.33 -10.10 14.67
CA ILE A 129 8.78 -10.16 16.06
C ILE A 129 7.55 -10.11 16.94
N LYS A 130 7.34 -11.12 17.79
CA LYS A 130 6.20 -11.15 18.72
C LYS A 130 6.29 -9.97 19.69
N LYS A 131 5.20 -9.19 19.78
CA LYS A 131 5.11 -8.00 20.63
C LYS A 131 3.69 -7.82 21.13
N GLU A 132 3.54 -7.58 22.43
CA GLU A 132 2.24 -7.20 22.98
C GLU A 132 1.85 -5.79 22.52
N GLU A 133 0.58 -5.61 22.20
CA GLU A 133 0.00 -4.36 21.74
C GLU A 133 -1.15 -3.93 22.66
N SER A 134 -1.26 -2.63 22.90
CA SER A 134 -2.39 -2.06 23.62
C SER A 134 -3.57 -1.86 22.67
N TYR A 135 -4.78 -2.07 23.18
CA TYR A 135 -6.01 -1.66 22.48
C TYR A 135 -6.32 -0.18 22.67
N ASP A 136 -5.74 0.45 23.67
CA ASP A 136 -5.80 1.88 23.91
C ASP A 136 -4.41 2.47 23.65
N PHE A 137 -4.29 3.23 22.59
CA PHE A 137 -3.02 3.80 22.12
C PHE A 137 -3.23 5.16 21.44
N THR A 138 -2.16 5.93 21.41
CA THR A 138 -2.05 7.17 20.65
C THR A 138 -1.00 7.01 19.57
N THR A 139 -1.25 7.53 18.37
CA THR A 139 -0.30 7.59 17.27
C THR A 139 -0.07 9.03 16.83
N LEU A 140 1.06 9.30 16.23
CA LEU A 140 1.37 10.60 15.61
C LEU A 140 0.94 10.59 14.15
N VAL A 141 0.27 11.66 13.73
CA VAL A 141 -0.17 11.84 12.35
C VAL A 141 0.30 13.20 11.87
N PHE A 142 1.11 13.22 10.81
CA PHE A 142 1.51 14.46 10.13
C PHE A 142 0.75 14.58 8.80
N GLY A 143 0.22 15.75 8.51
CA GLY A 143 -0.31 16.12 7.20
C GLY A 143 0.66 17.09 6.53
N ASP A 144 0.92 16.92 5.24
CA ASP A 144 1.61 17.86 4.38
C ASP A 144 2.92 18.44 4.98
N PRO A 145 3.95 17.61 5.31
CA PRO A 145 5.26 18.14 5.68
C PRO A 145 5.85 19.05 4.61
N GLN A 146 5.77 18.64 3.38
CA GLN A 146 5.91 19.34 2.09
C GLN A 146 7.09 20.36 1.99
N PRO A 147 8.31 20.05 2.47
CA PRO A 147 9.44 20.94 2.26
C PRO A 147 9.85 20.97 0.78
N TYR A 148 10.10 22.16 0.24
CA TYR A 148 10.59 22.40 -1.12
C TYR A 148 12.12 22.54 -1.17
N THR A 149 12.76 22.74 -0.03
CA THR A 149 14.21 22.94 0.09
C THR A 149 14.77 22.22 1.31
N LEU A 150 16.09 22.01 1.34
CA LEU A 150 16.78 21.49 2.53
C LEU A 150 16.60 22.40 3.76
N GLU A 151 16.48 23.70 3.58
CA GLU A 151 16.21 24.64 4.67
C GLU A 151 14.84 24.41 5.27
N GLU A 152 13.82 24.13 4.45
CA GLU A 152 12.47 23.83 4.91
C GLU A 152 12.39 22.44 5.57
N VAL A 153 13.20 21.45 5.17
CA VAL A 153 13.36 20.21 5.92
C VAL A 153 13.88 20.50 7.34
N GLU A 154 14.84 21.41 7.50
CA GLU A 154 15.32 21.81 8.82
C GLU A 154 14.25 22.57 9.63
N TYR A 155 13.38 23.37 9.00
CA TYR A 155 12.24 24.00 9.66
C TYR A 155 11.21 22.96 10.13
N PHE A 156 10.86 21.99 9.29
CA PHE A 156 10.01 20.87 9.66
C PHE A 156 10.58 20.11 10.86
N LYS A 157 11.87 19.79 10.80
CA LYS A 157 12.55 19.09 11.88
C LYS A 157 12.50 19.85 13.19
N LYS A 158 12.85 21.15 13.18
CA LYS A 158 12.91 21.97 14.40
C LYS A 158 11.54 22.40 14.93
N GLY A 159 10.58 22.68 14.03
CA GLY A 159 9.28 23.21 14.40
C GLY A 159 8.25 22.13 14.71
N ILE A 160 8.39 20.92 14.18
CA ILE A 160 7.41 19.84 14.34
C ILE A 160 8.00 18.61 15.00
N VAL A 161 9.07 18.05 14.40
CA VAL A 161 9.64 16.78 14.86
C VAL A 161 10.21 16.91 16.28
N GLU A 162 10.93 17.99 16.57
CA GLU A 162 11.52 18.20 17.91
C GLU A 162 10.49 18.42 19.01
N GLU A 163 9.30 18.92 18.68
CA GLU A 163 8.23 19.09 19.66
C GLU A 163 7.58 17.77 20.08
N VAL A 164 7.59 16.75 19.21
CA VAL A 164 6.92 15.46 19.44
C VAL A 164 7.87 14.32 19.79
N LYS A 165 9.18 14.44 19.57
CA LYS A 165 10.17 13.35 19.77
C LYS A 165 10.22 12.79 21.20
N ASP A 166 9.80 13.58 22.19
CA ASP A 166 9.82 13.19 23.61
C ASP A 166 8.51 12.61 24.11
N ILE A 167 7.47 12.56 23.26
CA ILE A 167 6.19 11.93 23.60
C ILE A 167 6.41 10.42 23.72
N LYS A 168 6.02 9.86 24.85
CA LYS A 168 6.24 8.45 25.19
C LYS A 168 5.03 7.60 24.83
N ASN A 169 5.25 6.30 24.71
CA ASN A 169 4.22 5.29 24.43
C ASN A 169 3.51 5.45 23.10
N ILE A 170 4.19 6.03 22.11
CA ILE A 170 3.73 6.10 20.73
C ILE A 170 4.22 4.83 20.00
N PRO A 171 3.33 3.93 19.54
CA PRO A 171 3.73 2.69 18.87
C PRO A 171 4.29 2.93 17.46
N PHE A 172 3.75 3.91 16.76
CA PHE A 172 4.15 4.31 15.42
C PHE A 172 3.66 5.72 15.10
N GLY A 173 4.18 6.30 14.03
CA GLY A 173 3.66 7.51 13.40
C GLY A 173 3.36 7.28 11.93
N ILE A 174 2.61 8.20 11.31
CA ILE A 174 2.27 8.17 9.90
C ILE A 174 2.21 9.59 9.33
N SER A 175 2.79 9.78 8.13
CA SER A 175 2.59 11.00 7.33
C SER A 175 1.58 10.74 6.21
N LEU A 176 0.65 11.66 6.01
CA LEU A 176 -0.50 11.51 5.11
C LEU A 176 -0.27 12.11 3.71
N GLY A 177 0.93 11.92 3.17
CA GLY A 177 1.29 12.41 1.83
C GLY A 177 1.87 13.80 1.83
N ASP A 178 2.30 14.23 0.63
CA ASP A 178 3.08 15.44 0.41
C ASP A 178 4.27 15.50 1.36
N LEU A 179 5.03 14.39 1.35
CA LEU A 179 6.22 14.22 2.20
C LEU A 179 7.28 15.25 1.86
N VAL A 180 7.33 15.62 0.56
CA VAL A 180 8.21 16.67 -0.01
C VAL A 180 7.43 17.51 -1.04
N GLY A 181 8.01 18.64 -1.48
CA GLY A 181 7.38 19.56 -2.43
C GLY A 181 7.91 19.40 -3.86
N ASN A 182 7.58 18.33 -4.57
CA ASN A 182 7.97 18.00 -5.98
C ASN A 182 9.44 17.64 -6.21
N ASP A 183 10.34 17.86 -5.28
CA ASP A 183 11.74 17.46 -5.38
C ASP A 183 11.97 16.17 -4.61
N LEU A 184 11.89 15.02 -5.30
CA LEU A 184 11.97 13.71 -4.66
C LEU A 184 13.38 13.37 -4.15
N ASP A 185 14.41 14.14 -4.50
CA ASP A 185 15.73 14.03 -3.87
C ASP A 185 15.69 14.44 -2.37
N LEU A 186 14.65 15.15 -1.94
CA LEU A 186 14.40 15.49 -0.55
C LEU A 186 13.84 14.34 0.30
N PHE A 187 13.48 13.18 -0.27
CA PHE A 187 13.01 12.03 0.52
C PHE A 187 14.05 11.57 1.56
N ASN A 188 15.32 11.50 1.21
CA ASN A 188 16.35 11.14 2.18
C ASN A 188 16.49 12.16 3.32
N PRO A 189 16.60 13.48 3.08
CA PRO A 189 16.52 14.49 4.12
C PRO A 189 15.26 14.43 5.00
N TYR A 190 14.09 14.22 4.39
CA TYR A 190 12.82 14.02 5.11
C TYR A 190 12.88 12.79 6.03
N ILE A 191 13.34 11.65 5.54
CA ILE A 191 13.51 10.41 6.31
C ILE A 191 14.40 10.64 7.53
N GLU A 192 15.55 11.31 7.35
CA GLU A 192 16.45 11.65 8.47
C GLU A 192 15.81 12.62 9.48
N ALA A 193 14.96 13.52 9.03
CA ALA A 193 14.20 14.41 9.93
C ALA A 193 13.19 13.61 10.76
N VAL A 194 12.33 12.81 10.12
CA VAL A 194 11.27 12.04 10.78
C VAL A 194 11.84 10.95 11.69
N LYS A 195 12.96 10.34 11.32
CA LYS A 195 13.69 9.37 12.15
C LYS A 195 13.96 9.90 13.57
N ALA A 196 14.16 11.20 13.74
CA ALA A 196 14.42 11.83 15.03
C ALA A 196 13.21 11.74 16.00
N VAL A 197 12.00 11.44 15.54
CA VAL A 197 10.85 11.11 16.40
C VAL A 197 11.14 9.84 17.22
N GLY A 198 11.92 8.90 16.69
CA GLY A 198 12.37 7.72 17.41
C GLY A 198 11.36 6.57 17.49
N VAL A 199 10.32 6.59 16.65
CA VAL A 199 9.31 5.53 16.54
C VAL A 199 9.23 5.00 15.11
N LEU A 200 8.64 3.83 14.93
CA LEU A 200 8.30 3.27 13.63
C LEU A 200 7.44 4.26 12.83
N TRP A 201 7.81 4.52 11.57
CA TRP A 201 7.15 5.55 10.77
C TRP A 201 6.63 5.00 9.44
N TYR A 202 5.33 5.17 9.23
CA TYR A 202 4.66 4.85 7.97
C TYR A 202 4.47 6.11 7.12
N ASN A 203 4.30 5.93 5.82
CA ASN A 203 4.11 7.04 4.89
C ASN A 203 2.96 6.72 3.93
N VAL A 204 2.19 7.74 3.59
CA VAL A 204 1.22 7.78 2.50
C VAL A 204 1.86 8.59 1.37
N MET A 205 1.55 8.29 0.12
CA MET A 205 1.96 9.09 -1.02
C MET A 205 1.00 10.26 -1.22
N GLY A 206 1.53 11.46 -1.48
CA GLY A 206 0.77 12.64 -1.86
C GLY A 206 1.04 13.08 -3.29
N ASN A 207 0.30 14.05 -3.79
CA ASN A 207 0.44 14.51 -5.18
C ASN A 207 1.79 15.21 -5.45
N HIS A 208 2.48 15.71 -4.43
CA HIS A 208 3.82 16.26 -4.56
C HIS A 208 4.93 15.20 -4.50
N ASP A 209 4.59 13.94 -4.17
CA ASP A 209 5.53 12.81 -4.05
C ASP A 209 5.67 12.00 -5.36
N MET A 210 5.04 12.45 -6.45
CA MET A 210 4.96 11.74 -7.72
C MET A 210 6.15 12.01 -8.64
N ASN A 211 6.42 11.04 -9.51
CA ASN A 211 7.24 11.22 -10.70
C ASN A 211 6.42 11.93 -11.79
N PHE A 212 6.47 13.26 -11.86
CA PHE A 212 5.69 14.08 -12.81
C PHE A 212 6.05 13.86 -14.29
N ASP A 213 7.12 13.20 -14.59
CA ASP A 213 7.52 12.77 -15.95
C ASP A 213 7.04 11.37 -16.31
N ALA A 214 6.33 10.69 -15.40
CA ALA A 214 5.67 9.43 -15.69
C ALA A 214 4.55 9.61 -16.73
N THR A 215 4.43 8.64 -17.63
CA THR A 215 3.42 8.65 -18.70
C THR A 215 2.14 7.91 -18.34
N THR A 216 2.15 7.17 -17.24
CA THR A 216 1.02 6.40 -16.71
C THR A 216 1.04 6.44 -15.20
N ASP A 217 -0.12 6.30 -14.62
CA ASP A 217 -0.32 6.26 -13.18
C ASP A 217 0.57 5.21 -12.50
N LYS A 218 0.65 4.04 -13.08
CA LYS A 218 1.49 2.94 -12.59
C LYS A 218 2.96 3.29 -12.35
N TRP A 219 3.48 4.32 -13.01
CA TRP A 219 4.88 4.74 -12.89
C TRP A 219 5.04 6.07 -12.16
N SER A 220 3.96 6.64 -11.66
CA SER A 220 4.01 7.89 -10.92
C SER A 220 4.59 7.72 -9.51
N ASP A 221 4.59 6.51 -8.97
CA ASP A 221 5.01 6.15 -7.62
C ASP A 221 6.41 5.50 -7.52
N GLU A 222 7.14 5.33 -8.63
CA GLU A 222 8.39 4.56 -8.69
C GLU A 222 9.50 5.04 -7.76
N THR A 223 9.65 6.35 -7.58
CA THR A 223 10.65 6.92 -6.66
C THR A 223 10.16 6.81 -5.21
N TYR A 224 8.86 6.97 -4.96
CA TYR A 224 8.26 6.70 -3.66
C TYR A 224 8.48 5.24 -3.26
N GLU A 225 8.17 4.27 -4.13
CA GLU A 225 8.36 2.84 -3.90
C GLU A 225 9.82 2.46 -3.60
N ALA A 226 10.77 3.17 -4.20
CA ALA A 226 12.20 2.95 -3.95
C ALA A 226 12.61 3.32 -2.52
N HIS A 227 11.91 4.25 -1.87
CA HIS A 227 12.23 4.75 -0.53
C HIS A 227 11.34 4.14 0.55
N PHE A 228 10.04 3.96 0.29
CA PHE A 228 9.04 3.63 1.28
C PHE A 228 8.34 2.28 1.04
N GLY A 229 8.53 1.67 -0.13
CA GLY A 229 7.82 0.45 -0.53
C GLY A 229 6.47 0.74 -1.17
N PRO A 230 5.51 -0.19 -1.09
CA PRO A 230 4.25 -0.06 -1.80
C PRO A 230 3.48 1.20 -1.39
N ALA A 231 2.91 1.90 -2.37
CA ALA A 231 2.00 3.02 -2.11
C ALA A 231 0.62 2.55 -1.59
N ASN A 232 0.32 1.25 -1.75
CA ASN A 232 -0.91 0.62 -1.27
C ASN A 232 -0.57 -0.58 -0.38
N TYR A 233 -0.94 -0.51 0.91
CA TYR A 233 -0.63 -1.56 1.86
C TYR A 233 -1.57 -1.51 3.07
N ALA A 234 -1.52 -2.53 3.93
CA ALA A 234 -2.27 -2.56 5.17
C ALA A 234 -1.44 -3.13 6.33
N PHE A 235 -1.87 -2.85 7.54
CA PHE A 235 -1.30 -3.44 8.75
C PHE A 235 -2.30 -3.33 9.93
N ASN A 236 -2.10 -4.18 10.94
CA ASN A 236 -2.92 -4.15 12.15
C ASN A 236 -2.12 -3.59 13.34
N TYR A 237 -2.82 -2.92 14.26
CA TYR A 237 -2.35 -2.64 15.60
C TYR A 237 -3.53 -2.74 16.59
N GLY A 238 -3.41 -3.60 17.59
CA GLY A 238 -4.53 -3.89 18.48
C GLY A 238 -5.76 -4.38 17.71
N LYS A 239 -6.90 -3.70 17.86
CA LYS A 239 -8.12 -3.92 17.08
C LYS A 239 -8.34 -2.87 15.99
N VAL A 240 -7.27 -2.30 15.49
CA VAL A 240 -7.29 -1.36 14.37
C VAL A 240 -6.65 -2.00 13.17
N HIS A 241 -7.33 -1.94 12.03
CA HIS A 241 -6.83 -2.31 10.72
C HIS A 241 -6.64 -1.05 9.89
N LEU A 242 -5.41 -0.70 9.60
CA LEU A 242 -5.06 0.46 8.78
C LEU A 242 -4.86 0.01 7.33
N ILE A 243 -5.50 0.72 6.41
CA ILE A 243 -5.33 0.55 4.96
C ILE A 243 -4.78 1.87 4.43
N VAL A 244 -3.57 1.83 3.91
CA VAL A 244 -2.89 2.96 3.28
C VAL A 244 -3.07 2.85 1.78
N LEU A 245 -3.48 3.93 1.15
CA LEU A 245 -3.82 3.98 -0.27
C LEU A 245 -3.20 5.21 -0.93
N ASP A 246 -2.61 5.02 -2.08
CA ASP A 246 -2.42 6.07 -3.07
C ASP A 246 -3.79 6.39 -3.69
N ASP A 247 -4.26 7.60 -3.51
CA ASP A 247 -5.56 8.04 -4.04
C ASP A 247 -5.42 9.10 -5.14
N ILE A 248 -4.31 9.05 -5.88
CA ILE A 248 -3.98 10.05 -6.90
C ILE A 248 -3.92 9.37 -8.27
N LEU A 249 -4.86 9.70 -9.14
CA LEU A 249 -4.86 9.26 -10.52
C LEU A 249 -4.02 10.23 -11.37
N TYR A 250 -2.90 9.76 -11.91
CA TYR A 250 -1.95 10.57 -12.68
C TYR A 250 -1.55 9.87 -14.00
N PRO A 251 -1.54 10.57 -15.15
CA PRO A 251 -2.16 11.88 -15.38
C PRO A 251 -3.68 11.85 -15.20
N ASP A 252 -4.29 13.01 -14.95
CA ASP A 252 -5.77 13.10 -14.86
C ASP A 252 -6.42 12.47 -16.09
N PRO A 253 -7.18 11.38 -15.95
CA PRO A 253 -7.78 10.69 -17.09
C PRO A 253 -8.81 11.53 -17.86
N ARG A 254 -9.29 12.64 -17.29
CA ARG A 254 -10.19 13.59 -17.94
C ARG A 254 -9.41 14.64 -18.76
N GLY A 255 -8.10 14.81 -18.49
CA GLY A 255 -7.29 15.86 -19.10
C GLY A 255 -7.65 17.27 -18.66
N LEU A 256 -8.29 17.44 -17.51
CA LEU A 256 -8.73 18.76 -17.00
C LEU A 256 -7.72 19.37 -16.04
N THR A 257 -7.05 18.55 -15.27
CA THR A 257 -6.06 18.92 -14.27
C THR A 257 -4.81 18.06 -14.43
N GLN A 258 -3.80 18.25 -13.58
CA GLN A 258 -2.60 17.43 -13.62
C GLN A 258 -2.86 16.02 -13.08
N TYR A 259 -3.64 15.91 -12.01
CA TYR A 259 -4.05 14.67 -11.37
C TYR A 259 -5.52 14.77 -10.90
N TRP A 260 -6.10 13.66 -10.51
CA TRP A 260 -7.45 13.58 -9.96
C TRP A 260 -7.49 12.59 -8.80
N GLY A 261 -8.23 12.90 -7.74
CA GLY A 261 -8.46 11.97 -6.64
C GLY A 261 -9.28 10.76 -7.09
N GLY A 262 -8.85 9.55 -6.75
CA GLY A 262 -9.55 8.32 -7.12
C GLY A 262 -8.70 7.08 -6.90
N PHE A 263 -9.23 5.93 -7.26
CA PHE A 263 -8.55 4.64 -7.12
C PHE A 263 -8.51 3.88 -8.45
N ARG A 264 -7.44 3.15 -8.68
CA ARG A 264 -7.33 2.16 -9.76
C ARG A 264 -8.12 0.89 -9.41
N GLU A 265 -8.39 0.08 -10.42
CA GLU A 265 -9.10 -1.19 -10.24
C GLU A 265 -8.33 -2.20 -9.37
N ASP A 266 -7.00 -2.24 -9.50
CA ASP A 266 -6.13 -3.09 -8.67
C ASP A 266 -6.17 -2.71 -7.19
N GLN A 267 -6.25 -1.42 -6.87
CA GLN A 267 -6.38 -0.92 -5.51
C GLN A 267 -7.72 -1.30 -4.88
N ILE A 268 -8.81 -1.17 -5.63
CA ILE A 268 -10.14 -1.61 -5.18
C ILE A 268 -10.15 -3.14 -4.98
N ALA A 269 -9.52 -3.89 -5.87
CA ALA A 269 -9.37 -5.35 -5.72
C ALA A 269 -8.54 -5.70 -4.49
N PHE A 270 -7.46 -4.97 -4.22
CA PHE A 270 -6.67 -5.12 -2.99
C PHE A 270 -7.53 -4.94 -1.74
N ILE A 271 -8.28 -3.83 -1.63
CA ILE A 271 -9.15 -3.55 -0.49
C ILE A 271 -10.20 -4.67 -0.33
N GLU A 272 -10.84 -5.08 -1.42
CA GLU A 272 -11.84 -6.16 -1.39
C GLU A 272 -11.23 -7.48 -0.92
N ASN A 273 -10.03 -7.82 -1.39
CA ASN A 273 -9.35 -9.06 -1.03
C ASN A 273 -8.84 -9.04 0.42
N ASP A 274 -8.32 -7.92 0.89
CA ASP A 274 -7.82 -7.74 2.25
C ASP A 274 -8.97 -7.81 3.27
N LEU A 275 -10.06 -7.10 3.05
CA LEU A 275 -11.21 -7.06 3.93
C LEU A 275 -11.90 -8.43 4.14
N LYS A 276 -11.64 -9.43 3.29
CA LYS A 276 -12.13 -10.81 3.50
C LYS A 276 -11.55 -11.46 4.76
N PHE A 277 -10.39 -11.00 5.21
CA PHE A 277 -9.66 -11.56 6.33
C PHE A 277 -9.69 -10.68 7.58
N VAL A 278 -10.31 -9.50 7.51
CA VAL A 278 -10.38 -8.54 8.63
C VAL A 278 -11.65 -8.80 9.46
N PRO A 279 -11.54 -8.98 10.80
CA PRO A 279 -12.70 -9.13 11.67
C PRO A 279 -13.61 -7.90 11.65
N LYS A 280 -14.94 -8.12 11.69
CA LYS A 280 -15.94 -7.04 11.56
C LYS A 280 -16.01 -6.10 12.77
N ASP A 281 -15.44 -6.49 13.89
CA ASP A 281 -15.35 -5.68 15.13
C ASP A 281 -14.08 -4.80 15.18
N TYR A 282 -13.24 -4.84 14.16
CA TYR A 282 -12.09 -3.93 14.05
C TYR A 282 -12.53 -2.53 13.65
N LEU A 283 -11.80 -1.53 14.13
CA LEU A 283 -11.82 -0.19 13.55
C LEU A 283 -11.02 -0.21 12.24
N ILE A 284 -11.66 0.12 11.14
CA ILE A 284 -10.97 0.33 9.86
C ILE A 284 -10.52 1.79 9.81
N VAL A 285 -9.23 1.99 9.65
CA VAL A 285 -8.64 3.31 9.40
C VAL A 285 -8.11 3.36 7.98
N LEU A 286 -8.71 4.22 7.17
CA LEU A 286 -8.22 4.51 5.83
C LEU A 286 -7.26 5.70 5.91
N ALA A 287 -6.05 5.56 5.39
CA ALA A 287 -5.06 6.63 5.30
C ALA A 287 -4.72 6.88 3.82
N PHE A 288 -5.03 8.04 3.33
CA PHE A 288 -4.78 8.50 1.96
C PHE A 288 -4.58 10.02 1.97
N HIS A 289 -4.27 10.62 0.83
CA HIS A 289 -3.88 12.02 0.79
C HIS A 289 -5.07 12.97 0.55
N ILE A 290 -5.86 12.74 -0.51
CA ILE A 290 -6.96 13.64 -0.93
C ILE A 290 -8.24 13.31 -0.16
N PRO A 291 -8.89 14.27 0.55
CA PRO A 291 -10.10 14.00 1.31
C PRO A 291 -11.27 13.51 0.45
N LEU A 292 -12.03 12.52 0.94
CA LEU A 292 -13.26 12.06 0.31
C LEU A 292 -14.43 13.06 0.42
N SER A 293 -14.29 14.07 1.29
CA SER A 293 -15.37 14.97 1.70
C SER A 293 -15.43 16.31 0.96
N GLU A 294 -14.74 16.46 -0.17
CA GLU A 294 -14.75 17.69 -0.98
C GLU A 294 -15.53 17.54 -2.31
N PRO A 295 -16.86 17.29 -2.26
CA PRO A 295 -17.65 17.08 -3.48
C PRO A 295 -17.82 18.36 -4.32
N GLU A 296 -17.61 19.55 -3.72
CA GLU A 296 -17.88 20.82 -4.40
C GLU A 296 -16.84 21.16 -5.49
N ASN A 297 -15.64 20.60 -5.38
CA ASN A 297 -14.53 20.91 -6.29
C ASN A 297 -14.23 19.83 -7.33
N ASP A 298 -15.05 18.74 -7.38
CA ASP A 298 -14.78 17.58 -8.24
C ASP A 298 -13.33 17.05 -8.06
N SER A 299 -12.84 17.15 -6.83
CA SER A 299 -11.46 16.78 -6.46
C SER A 299 -11.25 15.28 -6.39
N PHE A 300 -12.33 14.51 -6.22
CA PHE A 300 -12.29 13.06 -6.08
C PHE A 300 -13.37 12.38 -6.93
N ARG A 301 -13.02 11.26 -7.59
CA ARG A 301 -13.93 10.48 -8.44
C ARG A 301 -15.06 9.81 -7.63
N ASP A 302 -16.29 10.28 -7.79
CA ASP A 302 -17.46 9.81 -7.05
C ASP A 302 -17.66 8.30 -7.11
N TYR A 303 -17.44 7.73 -8.30
CA TYR A 303 -17.57 6.29 -8.53
C TYR A 303 -16.68 5.45 -7.60
N ASP A 304 -15.45 5.86 -7.38
CA ASP A 304 -14.51 5.14 -6.51
C ASP A 304 -14.86 5.31 -5.04
N ARG A 305 -15.27 6.52 -4.66
CA ARG A 305 -15.77 6.78 -3.32
C ARG A 305 -16.96 5.89 -2.98
N ASP A 306 -17.92 5.78 -3.89
CA ASP A 306 -19.11 4.95 -3.70
C ASP A 306 -18.77 3.46 -3.63
N ARG A 307 -17.81 2.98 -4.42
CA ARG A 307 -17.27 1.61 -4.34
C ARG A 307 -16.60 1.36 -2.98
N LEU A 308 -15.73 2.25 -2.55
CA LEU A 308 -15.08 2.16 -1.25
C LEU A 308 -16.10 2.06 -0.12
N PHE A 309 -17.12 2.91 -0.10
CA PHE A 309 -18.20 2.86 0.89
C PHE A 309 -19.00 1.56 0.82
N SER A 310 -19.18 1.00 -0.38
CA SER A 310 -19.84 -0.30 -0.55
C SER A 310 -19.02 -1.45 0.08
N LEU A 311 -17.70 -1.44 -0.06
CA LEU A 311 -16.81 -2.43 0.56
C LEU A 311 -16.82 -2.33 2.09
N LEU A 312 -16.96 -1.12 2.61
CA LEU A 312 -16.92 -0.84 4.05
C LEU A 312 -18.31 -0.95 4.74
N LYS A 313 -19.36 -1.27 4.00
CA LYS A 313 -20.74 -1.28 4.52
C LYS A 313 -20.97 -2.16 5.74
N ASP A 314 -20.21 -3.25 5.86
CA ASP A 314 -20.32 -4.23 6.94
C ASP A 314 -19.35 -3.95 8.11
N TYR A 315 -18.60 -2.85 8.05
CA TYR A 315 -17.73 -2.38 9.11
C TYR A 315 -18.36 -1.17 9.78
N PRO A 316 -18.90 -1.30 11.01
CA PRO A 316 -19.59 -0.23 11.69
C PRO A 316 -18.66 0.90 12.12
N ASN A 317 -17.40 0.58 12.36
CA ASN A 317 -16.37 1.50 12.82
C ASN A 317 -15.39 1.77 11.70
N THR A 318 -15.46 2.94 11.10
CA THR A 318 -14.54 3.36 10.01
C THR A 318 -14.17 4.82 10.24
N LEU A 319 -12.88 5.10 10.08
CA LEU A 319 -12.28 6.44 10.11
C LEU A 319 -11.45 6.62 8.86
N SER A 320 -11.48 7.78 8.22
CA SER A 320 -10.50 8.19 7.22
C SER A 320 -9.62 9.32 7.75
N LEU A 321 -8.33 9.24 7.45
CA LEU A 321 -7.34 10.27 7.69
C LEU A 321 -6.80 10.74 6.34
N SER A 322 -6.81 12.05 6.13
CA SER A 322 -6.33 12.67 4.90
C SER A 322 -5.68 14.03 5.19
N ALA A 323 -5.00 14.58 4.19
CA ALA A 323 -4.28 15.83 4.27
C ALA A 323 -4.65 16.75 3.08
N HIS A 324 -3.71 17.20 2.24
CA HIS A 324 -3.91 17.89 0.96
C HIS A 324 -4.50 19.30 1.05
N THR A 325 -5.49 19.54 1.87
CA THR A 325 -6.20 20.82 1.91
C THR A 325 -5.54 21.87 2.80
N HIS A 326 -4.52 21.49 3.59
CA HIS A 326 -3.86 22.31 4.60
C HIS A 326 -4.85 22.93 5.62
N ILE A 327 -6.01 22.29 5.80
CA ILE A 327 -7.05 22.72 6.73
C ILE A 327 -7.39 21.58 7.68
N GLN A 328 -7.29 21.85 8.99
CA GLN A 328 -7.78 20.88 9.97
C GLN A 328 -9.32 20.91 10.00
N LYS A 329 -9.93 19.78 9.60
CA LYS A 329 -11.38 19.62 9.51
C LYS A 329 -11.80 18.24 10.00
N GLN A 330 -12.98 18.12 10.54
CA GLN A 330 -13.61 16.85 10.87
C GLN A 330 -15.01 16.81 10.24
N ASP A 331 -15.25 15.82 9.41
CA ASP A 331 -16.52 15.59 8.73
C ASP A 331 -17.11 14.23 9.10
N PHE A 332 -18.44 14.16 9.17
CA PHE A 332 -19.17 12.91 9.30
C PHE A 332 -19.82 12.56 7.97
N LEU A 333 -19.28 11.54 7.29
CA LEU A 333 -19.83 11.05 6.04
C LEU A 333 -21.00 10.11 6.34
N LEU A 334 -22.23 10.63 6.29
CA LEU A 334 -23.44 9.82 6.47
C LEU A 334 -23.74 9.05 5.18
N LYS A 335 -23.98 7.73 5.30
CA LYS A 335 -24.53 6.95 4.19
C LYS A 335 -25.85 7.61 3.74
N LYS A 336 -25.93 8.14 2.53
CA LYS A 336 -27.23 8.44 1.91
C LYS A 336 -28.02 7.13 1.90
N LYS A 337 -29.16 7.08 2.60
CA LYS A 337 -30.11 5.99 2.41
C LYS A 337 -30.51 6.04 0.93
N VAL A 338 -30.05 5.08 0.17
CA VAL A 338 -30.61 4.82 -1.17
C VAL A 338 -32.02 4.32 -0.88
N GLY A 339 -33.02 5.18 -1.18
CA GLY A 339 -34.43 4.88 -1.08
C GLY A 339 -34.88 3.94 -2.20
#